data_8cbaeab458a54b22c25c545499721ec3
#
_entry.id   8cbaeab458a54b22c25c545499721ec3
#
_cell.length_a   1.000
_cell.length_b   1.000
_cell.length_c   1.000
_cell.angle_alpha   90.00
_cell.angle_beta   90.00
_cell.angle_gamma   90.00
#
_symmetry.space_group_name_H-M   'P 1'
#
loop_
_entity.id
_entity.type
_entity.pdbx_description
1 polymer ?
#
loop_
_entity_poly.entity_id
_entity_poly.type
_entity_poly.pdbx_seq_one_letter_code
_entity_poly.pdbx_strand_id
1 'polypeptide(L)'
;MLRGASFSLAGVAGLWAGALLFTTDRRVPRGDTRLVKRVVAVFPHADDETVTCGGTLHRFAASGALVTLVLLTGGERGNPAGVMQAELADRRHAEAGRAARALGITDVVHASFGDAELSHHVDELTAYLAAVIERLRPDLLITYDLAGLDGHSDHVACANAVTAVRRTSFPDVALWYVTLPRRVLRLLRAVGQLVTSDAVETHRASPTLRLFVGPSVAAKLHALRAYKSQRGAIGKGLGRFLPTALMLSVWQHEYFAEV
;
A
#
# COMPACT_ATOMS: atom_id res chain seq x y z
N MET A 1 26.45 -33.66 4.93
CA MET A 1 26.78 -32.82 6.09
C MET A 1 26.68 -31.37 5.65
N LEU A 2 25.55 -30.70 5.89
CA LEU A 2 25.40 -29.26 5.68
C LEU A 2 26.05 -28.56 6.88
N ARG A 3 27.20 -27.92 6.65
CA ARG A 3 27.79 -27.02 7.65
C ARG A 3 26.87 -25.83 7.84
N GLY A 4 26.20 -25.73 8.99
CA GLY A 4 25.42 -24.56 9.38
C GLY A 4 26.36 -23.34 9.43
N ALA A 5 26.13 -22.36 8.58
CA ALA A 5 26.83 -21.08 8.65
C ALA A 5 26.37 -20.36 9.92
N SER A 6 27.20 -20.38 10.97
CA SER A 6 27.00 -19.59 12.18
C SER A 6 27.31 -18.13 11.85
N PHE A 7 26.28 -17.33 11.61
CA PHE A 7 26.46 -15.87 11.50
C PHE A 7 26.76 -15.31 12.89
N SER A 8 27.84 -14.54 13.01
CA SER A 8 28.12 -13.80 14.26
C SER A 8 27.05 -12.71 14.45
N LEU A 9 26.73 -12.36 15.71
CA LEU A 9 25.80 -11.24 16.02
C LEU A 9 26.20 -9.94 15.30
N ALA A 10 27.50 -9.67 15.21
CA ALA A 10 28.03 -8.52 14.47
C ALA A 10 27.74 -8.59 12.98
N GLY A 11 27.83 -9.78 12.37
CA GLY A 11 27.49 -9.98 10.97
C GLY A 11 25.99 -9.75 10.69
N VAL A 12 25.12 -10.27 11.55
CA VAL A 12 23.65 -10.05 11.44
C VAL A 12 23.32 -8.57 11.61
N ALA A 13 23.90 -7.89 12.60
CA ALA A 13 23.72 -6.46 12.83
C ALA A 13 24.21 -5.63 11.63
N GLY A 14 25.35 -5.98 11.03
CA GLY A 14 25.88 -5.33 9.84
C GLY A 14 24.96 -5.49 8.62
N LEU A 15 24.44 -6.68 8.38
CA LEU A 15 23.47 -6.94 7.30
C LEU A 15 22.18 -6.15 7.51
N TRP A 16 21.66 -6.10 8.73
CA TRP A 16 20.47 -5.33 9.08
C TRP A 16 20.68 -3.83 8.86
N ALA A 17 21.81 -3.29 9.34
CA ALA A 17 22.15 -1.88 9.14
C ALA A 17 22.33 -1.54 7.65
N GLY A 18 22.97 -2.41 6.88
CA GLY A 18 23.11 -2.28 5.43
C GLY A 18 21.75 -2.27 4.71
N ALA A 19 20.85 -3.17 5.06
CA ALA A 19 19.51 -3.24 4.52
C ALA A 19 18.69 -1.99 4.87
N LEU A 20 18.77 -1.50 6.11
CA LEU A 20 18.14 -0.26 6.56
C LEU A 20 18.66 0.96 5.77
N LEU A 21 19.97 1.07 5.57
CA LEU A 21 20.56 2.12 4.76
C LEU A 21 20.15 2.01 3.30
N PHE A 22 20.05 0.81 2.77
CA PHE A 22 19.59 0.55 1.41
C PHE A 22 18.13 0.94 1.20
N THR A 23 17.23 0.65 2.13
CA THR A 23 15.81 1.01 2.05
C THR A 23 15.54 2.48 2.37
N THR A 24 16.47 3.18 3.04
CA THR A 24 16.32 4.60 3.44
C THR A 24 16.97 5.55 2.43
N ASP A 25 16.20 6.14 1.53
CA ASP A 25 16.71 7.20 0.63
C ASP A 25 16.69 8.57 1.33
N ARG A 26 17.85 8.99 1.80
CA ARG A 26 18.02 10.27 2.52
C ARG A 26 17.90 11.51 1.62
N ARG A 27 17.94 11.34 0.29
CA ARG A 27 17.77 12.42 -0.69
C ARG A 27 16.31 12.87 -0.78
N VAL A 28 15.38 11.96 -0.48
CA VAL A 28 13.95 12.28 -0.43
C VAL A 28 13.65 13.03 0.85
N PRO A 29 13.02 14.22 0.80
CA PRO A 29 12.65 15.01 1.97
C PRO A 29 11.78 14.24 2.97
N ARG A 30 11.84 14.61 4.23
CA ARG A 30 10.91 14.08 5.26
C ARG A 30 9.60 14.82 5.20
N GLY A 31 8.50 14.10 5.14
CA GLY A 31 7.14 14.61 5.30
C GLY A 31 6.69 14.65 6.78
N ASP A 32 5.59 15.35 6.99
CA ASP A 32 4.92 15.47 8.29
C ASP A 32 3.43 15.11 8.16
N THR A 33 2.84 14.56 9.21
CA THR A 33 1.42 14.16 9.26
C THR A 33 0.55 15.12 10.09
N ARG A 34 1.14 16.08 10.79
CA ARG A 34 0.45 16.86 11.86
C ARG A 34 -0.63 17.81 11.38
N LEU A 35 -0.57 18.27 10.14
CA LEU A 35 -1.52 19.28 9.62
C LEU A 35 -2.73 18.67 8.91
N VAL A 36 -2.70 17.38 8.58
CA VAL A 36 -3.78 16.69 7.87
C VAL A 36 -4.77 16.15 8.89
N LYS A 37 -6.06 16.47 8.71
CA LYS A 37 -7.14 16.08 9.61
C LYS A 37 -8.00 14.94 9.05
N ARG A 38 -8.17 14.87 7.75
CA ARG A 38 -8.97 13.85 7.07
C ARG A 38 -8.18 13.24 5.91
N VAL A 39 -7.91 11.96 6.01
CA VAL A 39 -7.21 11.17 5.00
C VAL A 39 -8.18 10.17 4.40
N VAL A 40 -8.24 10.11 3.09
CA VAL A 40 -8.92 9.04 2.37
C VAL A 40 -7.89 8.28 1.56
N ALA A 41 -7.71 7.01 1.91
CA ALA A 41 -6.83 6.08 1.19
C ALA A 41 -7.70 5.20 0.29
N VAL A 42 -7.42 5.21 -1.02
CA VAL A 42 -8.20 4.48 -2.03
C VAL A 42 -7.33 3.40 -2.65
N PHE A 43 -7.75 2.16 -2.50
CA PHE A 43 -7.03 1.00 -3.04
C PHE A 43 -8.00 -0.01 -3.66
N PRO A 44 -7.56 -0.76 -4.68
CA PRO A 44 -8.38 -1.80 -5.30
C PRO A 44 -8.70 -2.95 -4.36
N HIS A 45 -7.68 -3.50 -3.70
CA HIS A 45 -7.81 -4.75 -2.97
C HIS A 45 -7.49 -4.57 -1.48
N ALA A 46 -8.11 -5.40 -0.67
CA ALA A 46 -7.81 -5.48 0.76
C ALA A 46 -6.41 -6.12 0.95
N ASP A 47 -5.51 -5.46 1.60
CA ASP A 47 -4.09 -5.65 1.92
C ASP A 47 -3.14 -4.62 1.25
N ASP A 48 -3.51 -4.05 0.11
CA ASP A 48 -2.73 -3.04 -0.62
C ASP A 48 -2.30 -1.88 0.28
N GLU A 49 -3.25 -1.30 1.02
CA GLU A 49 -3.02 -0.19 1.94
C GLU A 49 -2.02 -0.53 3.03
N THR A 50 -2.16 -1.73 3.58
CA THR A 50 -1.30 -2.18 4.68
C THR A 50 0.11 -2.46 4.18
N VAL A 51 0.25 -3.12 3.03
CA VAL A 51 1.56 -3.42 2.42
C VAL A 51 2.29 -2.13 2.07
N THR A 52 1.62 -1.19 1.41
CA THR A 52 2.24 -0.01 0.81
C THR A 52 2.43 1.14 1.78
N CYS A 53 1.38 1.52 2.53
CA CYS A 53 1.39 2.71 3.37
C CYS A 53 0.77 2.55 4.77
N GLY A 54 0.60 1.31 5.25
CA GLY A 54 -0.04 1.03 6.55
C GLY A 54 0.63 1.73 7.73
N GLY A 55 1.94 1.89 7.72
CA GLY A 55 2.65 2.65 8.76
C GLY A 55 2.30 4.13 8.74
N THR A 56 2.14 4.70 7.56
CA THR A 56 1.70 6.10 7.37
C THR A 56 0.25 6.30 7.81
N LEU A 57 -0.65 5.40 7.43
CA LEU A 57 -2.06 5.46 7.85
C LEU A 57 -2.17 5.39 9.38
N HIS A 58 -1.42 4.50 10.02
CA HIS A 58 -1.35 4.45 11.49
C HIS A 58 -0.79 5.76 12.09
N ARG A 59 0.21 6.38 11.48
CA ARG A 59 0.73 7.67 11.95
C ARG A 59 -0.29 8.79 11.86
N PHE A 60 -1.07 8.86 10.77
CA PHE A 60 -2.15 9.82 10.65
C PHE A 60 -3.19 9.60 11.74
N ALA A 61 -3.66 8.36 11.93
CA ALA A 61 -4.61 8.02 12.98
C ALA A 61 -4.06 8.36 14.38
N ALA A 62 -2.81 8.01 14.67
CA ALA A 62 -2.16 8.30 15.95
C ALA A 62 -1.95 9.82 16.18
N SER A 63 -1.89 10.65 15.12
CA SER A 63 -1.85 12.11 15.23
C SER A 63 -3.23 12.76 15.34
N GLY A 64 -4.31 11.95 15.41
CA GLY A 64 -5.68 12.41 15.58
C GLY A 64 -6.44 12.71 14.27
N ALA A 65 -5.88 12.34 13.12
CA ALA A 65 -6.58 12.45 11.85
C ALA A 65 -7.67 11.37 11.72
N LEU A 66 -8.78 11.71 11.10
CA LEU A 66 -9.77 10.75 10.65
C LEU A 66 -9.24 10.08 9.38
N VAL A 67 -9.06 8.78 9.43
CA VAL A 67 -8.56 7.99 8.30
C VAL A 67 -9.68 7.10 7.80
N THR A 68 -10.06 7.25 6.54
CA THR A 68 -11.01 6.36 5.86
C THR A 68 -10.29 5.56 4.78
N LEU A 69 -10.47 4.26 4.77
CA LEU A 69 -10.01 3.36 3.73
C LEU A 69 -11.17 3.07 2.77
N VAL A 70 -10.94 3.26 1.48
CA VAL A 70 -11.88 2.90 0.41
C VAL A 70 -11.28 1.73 -0.35
N LEU A 71 -11.96 0.58 -0.32
CA LEU A 71 -11.63 -0.63 -1.06
C LEU A 71 -12.61 -0.80 -2.20
N LEU A 72 -12.11 -0.92 -3.43
CA LEU A 72 -12.92 -0.88 -4.64
C LEU A 72 -13.50 -2.23 -5.02
N THR A 73 -12.81 -3.33 -4.68
CA THR A 73 -13.21 -4.70 -5.03
C THR A 73 -13.24 -5.61 -3.81
N GLY A 74 -13.90 -6.74 -3.91
CA GLY A 74 -13.84 -7.80 -2.90
C GLY A 74 -12.53 -8.60 -2.94
N GLY A 75 -11.74 -8.45 -4.02
CA GLY A 75 -10.52 -9.22 -4.25
C GLY A 75 -10.77 -10.72 -4.44
N GLU A 76 -11.95 -11.07 -4.96
CA GLU A 76 -12.48 -12.43 -5.04
C GLU A 76 -11.74 -13.33 -6.02
N ARG A 77 -10.97 -12.77 -6.95
CA ARG A 77 -10.10 -13.54 -7.88
C ARG A 77 -8.74 -13.87 -7.30
N GLY A 78 -8.32 -13.20 -6.25
CA GLY A 78 -7.08 -13.50 -5.53
C GLY A 78 -7.18 -14.76 -4.66
N ASN A 79 -7.55 -15.92 -5.27
CA ASN A 79 -7.85 -17.15 -4.54
C ASN A 79 -6.77 -18.22 -4.69
N PRO A 80 -5.80 -18.30 -3.80
CA PRO A 80 -4.80 -19.37 -3.82
C PRO A 80 -5.33 -20.75 -3.34
N ALA A 81 -6.56 -20.85 -2.79
CA ALA A 81 -7.03 -22.03 -2.08
C ALA A 81 -8.32 -22.65 -2.65
N GLY A 82 -8.87 -22.16 -3.77
CA GLY A 82 -10.09 -22.71 -4.39
C GLY A 82 -11.38 -22.49 -3.59
N VAL A 83 -11.43 -21.46 -2.75
CA VAL A 83 -12.65 -21.06 -2.02
C VAL A 83 -13.64 -20.39 -2.99
N MET A 84 -14.94 -20.47 -2.74
CA MET A 84 -15.93 -19.76 -3.56
C MET A 84 -15.70 -18.25 -3.51
N GLN A 85 -15.86 -17.56 -4.64
CA GLN A 85 -15.53 -16.13 -4.77
C GLN A 85 -16.30 -15.24 -3.77
N ALA A 86 -17.60 -15.46 -3.61
CA ALA A 86 -18.40 -14.68 -2.66
C ALA A 86 -17.95 -14.88 -1.20
N GLU A 87 -17.68 -16.12 -0.79
CA GLU A 87 -17.15 -16.43 0.55
C GLU A 87 -15.76 -15.79 0.77
N LEU A 88 -14.95 -15.71 -0.29
CA LEU A 88 -13.63 -15.07 -0.21
C LEU A 88 -13.77 -13.55 -0.03
N ALA A 89 -14.69 -12.89 -0.75
CA ALA A 89 -14.96 -11.46 -0.61
C ALA A 89 -15.39 -11.10 0.81
N ASP A 90 -16.36 -11.83 1.38
CA ASP A 90 -16.80 -11.62 2.76
C ASP A 90 -15.67 -11.80 3.78
N ARG A 91 -14.85 -12.82 3.57
CA ARG A 91 -13.68 -13.09 4.41
C ARG A 91 -12.67 -11.94 4.32
N ARG A 92 -12.38 -11.44 3.12
CA ARG A 92 -11.46 -10.31 2.90
C ARG A 92 -12.00 -9.01 3.50
N HIS A 93 -13.30 -8.74 3.39
CA HIS A 93 -13.93 -7.60 4.07
C HIS A 93 -13.75 -7.67 5.58
N ALA A 94 -13.98 -8.83 6.18
CA ALA A 94 -13.76 -9.02 7.61
C ALA A 94 -12.28 -8.91 8.01
N GLU A 95 -11.36 -9.34 7.17
CA GLU A 95 -9.91 -9.19 7.36
C GLU A 95 -9.49 -7.73 7.27
N ALA A 96 -9.99 -6.97 6.28
CA ALA A 96 -9.77 -5.54 6.13
C ALA A 96 -10.25 -4.76 7.36
N GLY A 97 -11.44 -5.07 7.89
CA GLY A 97 -11.93 -4.45 9.12
C GLY A 97 -11.05 -4.72 10.34
N ARG A 98 -10.41 -5.90 10.44
CA ARG A 98 -9.44 -6.20 11.50
C ARG A 98 -8.13 -5.44 11.30
N ALA A 99 -7.62 -5.38 10.07
CA ALA A 99 -6.42 -4.64 9.71
C ALA A 99 -6.61 -3.13 9.96
N ALA A 100 -7.74 -2.58 9.54
CA ALA A 100 -8.12 -1.20 9.78
C ALA A 100 -8.07 -0.84 11.27
N ARG A 101 -8.67 -1.66 12.14
CA ARG A 101 -8.60 -1.46 13.59
C ARG A 101 -7.17 -1.49 14.12
N ALA A 102 -6.31 -2.38 13.63
CA ALA A 102 -4.91 -2.45 14.03
C ALA A 102 -4.13 -1.19 13.63
N LEU A 103 -4.51 -0.54 12.53
CA LEU A 103 -3.92 0.71 12.03
C LEU A 103 -4.59 1.97 12.61
N GLY A 104 -5.65 1.83 13.41
CA GLY A 104 -6.42 2.98 13.92
C GLY A 104 -7.24 3.69 12.84
N ILE A 105 -7.51 3.03 11.72
CA ILE A 105 -8.34 3.56 10.64
C ILE A 105 -9.77 3.68 11.16
N THR A 106 -10.36 4.85 10.93
CA THR A 106 -11.66 5.24 11.51
C THR A 106 -12.82 4.52 10.83
N ASP A 107 -12.75 4.37 9.50
CA ASP A 107 -13.83 3.79 8.71
C ASP A 107 -13.29 3.04 7.49
N VAL A 108 -14.03 2.01 7.04
CA VAL A 108 -13.73 1.25 5.82
C VAL A 108 -14.97 1.25 4.93
N VAL A 109 -14.83 1.85 3.76
CA VAL A 109 -15.86 1.87 2.72
C VAL A 109 -15.55 0.79 1.70
N HIS A 110 -16.48 -0.11 1.48
CA HIS A 110 -16.38 -1.15 0.45
C HIS A 110 -17.26 -0.78 -0.74
N ALA A 111 -16.65 -0.70 -1.93
CA ALA A 111 -17.38 -0.68 -3.19
C ALA A 111 -17.63 -2.11 -3.68
N SER A 112 -18.41 -2.25 -4.74
CA SER A 112 -18.84 -3.55 -5.26
C SER A 112 -18.37 -3.78 -6.71
N PHE A 113 -17.21 -3.22 -7.09
CA PHE A 113 -16.63 -3.49 -8.40
C PHE A 113 -16.01 -4.89 -8.44
N GLY A 114 -16.04 -5.54 -9.61
CA GLY A 114 -15.41 -6.84 -9.83
C GLY A 114 -13.89 -6.76 -9.76
N ASP A 115 -13.27 -7.74 -9.12
CA ASP A 115 -11.81 -7.91 -9.09
C ASP A 115 -11.26 -8.19 -10.49
N ALA A 116 -10.19 -7.50 -10.89
CA ALA A 116 -9.61 -7.47 -12.23
C ALA A 116 -10.54 -6.87 -13.32
N GLU A 117 -11.53 -6.06 -12.94
CA GLU A 117 -12.51 -5.47 -13.86
C GLU A 117 -12.58 -3.94 -13.82
N LEU A 118 -11.83 -3.27 -12.92
CA LEU A 118 -11.91 -1.81 -12.77
C LEU A 118 -11.62 -1.06 -14.07
N SER A 119 -10.73 -1.57 -14.92
CA SER A 119 -10.41 -0.97 -16.22
C SER A 119 -11.56 -0.99 -17.23
N HIS A 120 -12.57 -1.83 -17.02
CA HIS A 120 -13.76 -1.93 -17.86
C HIS A 120 -14.90 -1.01 -17.40
N HIS A 121 -14.81 -0.45 -16.20
CA HIS A 121 -15.84 0.36 -15.54
C HIS A 121 -15.36 1.77 -15.20
N VAL A 122 -14.52 2.38 -16.04
CA VAL A 122 -13.83 3.65 -15.74
C VAL A 122 -14.78 4.80 -15.40
N ASP A 123 -15.87 4.95 -16.16
CA ASP A 123 -16.84 6.03 -15.94
C ASP A 123 -17.61 5.84 -14.63
N GLU A 124 -18.08 4.62 -14.37
CA GLU A 124 -18.78 4.27 -13.13
C GLU A 124 -17.86 4.44 -11.90
N LEU A 125 -16.61 3.98 -12.01
CA LEU A 125 -15.60 4.12 -10.97
C LEU A 125 -15.31 5.60 -10.67
N THR A 126 -15.19 6.41 -11.72
CA THR A 126 -14.93 7.85 -11.60
C THR A 126 -16.11 8.56 -10.92
N ALA A 127 -17.34 8.26 -11.33
CA ALA A 127 -18.54 8.81 -10.71
C ALA A 127 -18.69 8.38 -9.23
N TYR A 128 -18.44 7.10 -8.93
CA TYR A 128 -18.45 6.58 -7.57
C TYR A 128 -17.43 7.29 -6.67
N LEU A 129 -16.19 7.42 -7.15
CA LEU A 129 -15.12 8.09 -6.39
C LEU A 129 -15.42 9.57 -6.17
N ALA A 130 -15.99 10.27 -7.16
CA ALA A 130 -16.39 11.66 -6.99
C ALA A 130 -17.41 11.80 -5.85
N ALA A 131 -18.43 10.95 -5.81
CA ALA A 131 -19.46 10.98 -4.76
C ALA A 131 -18.88 10.63 -3.36
N VAL A 132 -17.95 9.66 -3.30
CA VAL A 132 -17.30 9.27 -2.04
C VAL A 132 -16.40 10.40 -1.53
N ILE A 133 -15.58 11.01 -2.38
CA ILE A 133 -14.67 12.10 -2.03
C ILE A 133 -15.47 13.35 -1.58
N GLU A 134 -16.56 13.68 -2.29
CA GLU A 134 -17.46 14.78 -1.91
C GLU A 134 -18.04 14.58 -0.51
N ARG A 135 -18.51 13.37 -0.22
CA ARG A 135 -19.07 13.02 1.10
C ARG A 135 -18.04 13.07 2.22
N LEU A 136 -16.83 12.56 1.97
CA LEU A 136 -15.79 12.41 3.00
C LEU A 136 -14.99 13.69 3.21
N ARG A 137 -14.92 14.58 2.22
CA ARG A 137 -14.21 15.87 2.24
C ARG A 137 -12.78 15.73 2.78
N PRO A 138 -11.92 14.92 2.15
CA PRO A 138 -10.55 14.73 2.61
C PRO A 138 -9.70 15.98 2.44
N ASP A 139 -8.71 16.14 3.31
CA ASP A 139 -7.60 17.07 3.10
C ASP A 139 -6.51 16.41 2.25
N LEU A 140 -6.45 15.07 2.28
CA LEU A 140 -5.45 14.27 1.58
C LEU A 140 -6.06 12.98 1.02
N LEU A 141 -5.79 12.74 -0.25
CA LEU A 141 -6.01 11.45 -0.92
C LEU A 141 -4.68 10.68 -0.99
N ILE A 142 -4.74 9.38 -0.75
CA ILE A 142 -3.60 8.47 -0.95
C ILE A 142 -4.04 7.32 -1.86
N THR A 143 -3.27 7.04 -2.90
CA THR A 143 -3.49 5.92 -3.80
C THR A 143 -2.18 5.48 -4.45
N TYR A 144 -2.21 4.53 -5.38
CA TYR A 144 -1.07 4.15 -6.20
C TYR A 144 -0.61 5.29 -7.14
N ASP A 145 0.64 5.23 -7.59
CA ASP A 145 1.07 6.02 -8.73
C ASP A 145 0.43 5.50 -10.04
N LEU A 146 0.54 6.27 -11.11
CA LEU A 146 -0.08 5.90 -12.40
C LEU A 146 0.52 4.65 -13.04
N ALA A 147 1.62 4.14 -12.51
CA ALA A 147 2.18 2.82 -12.85
C ALA A 147 1.53 1.68 -12.05
N GLY A 148 0.66 1.99 -11.06
CA GLY A 148 0.00 1.01 -10.21
C GLY A 148 0.98 0.20 -9.35
N LEU A 149 2.16 0.73 -9.07
CA LEU A 149 3.32 0.13 -8.38
C LEU A 149 3.86 -1.13 -9.08
N ASP A 150 3.04 -2.13 -9.35
CA ASP A 150 3.39 -3.41 -9.99
C ASP A 150 2.82 -3.59 -11.41
N GLY A 151 2.03 -2.62 -11.88
CA GLY A 151 1.39 -2.66 -13.19
C GLY A 151 0.10 -3.47 -13.24
N HIS A 152 -0.45 -3.90 -12.09
CA HIS A 152 -1.76 -4.56 -12.05
C HIS A 152 -2.84 -3.65 -12.63
N SER A 153 -3.72 -4.19 -13.50
CA SER A 153 -4.73 -3.40 -14.21
C SER A 153 -5.63 -2.59 -13.27
N ASP A 154 -6.05 -3.18 -12.16
CA ASP A 154 -6.89 -2.50 -11.17
C ASP A 154 -6.13 -1.41 -10.41
N HIS A 155 -4.83 -1.60 -10.12
CA HIS A 155 -4.01 -0.56 -9.48
C HIS A 155 -3.88 0.66 -10.39
N VAL A 156 -3.64 0.42 -11.68
CA VAL A 156 -3.56 1.48 -12.70
C VAL A 156 -4.91 2.17 -12.89
N ALA A 157 -6.01 1.41 -12.98
CA ALA A 157 -7.36 1.96 -13.13
C ALA A 157 -7.76 2.81 -11.91
N CYS A 158 -7.52 2.32 -10.70
CA CYS A 158 -7.73 3.05 -9.45
C CYS A 158 -6.96 4.37 -9.43
N ALA A 159 -5.65 4.32 -9.69
CA ALA A 159 -4.79 5.50 -9.69
C ALA A 159 -5.26 6.55 -10.71
N ASN A 160 -5.61 6.12 -11.92
CA ASN A 160 -6.12 7.02 -12.96
C ASN A 160 -7.45 7.67 -12.57
N ALA A 161 -8.40 6.89 -12.04
CA ALA A 161 -9.72 7.40 -11.64
C ALA A 161 -9.61 8.39 -10.47
N VAL A 162 -8.85 8.08 -9.41
CA VAL A 162 -8.60 9.01 -8.29
C VAL A 162 -7.94 10.29 -8.79
N THR A 163 -6.95 10.17 -9.68
CA THR A 163 -6.24 11.33 -10.25
C THR A 163 -7.18 12.21 -11.08
N ALA A 164 -8.01 11.59 -11.93
CA ALA A 164 -8.97 12.31 -12.76
C ALA A 164 -9.98 13.07 -11.91
N VAL A 165 -10.60 12.41 -10.92
CA VAL A 165 -11.57 13.02 -10.00
C VAL A 165 -10.94 14.16 -9.20
N ARG A 166 -9.74 13.95 -8.64
CA ARG A 166 -9.01 14.99 -7.93
C ARG A 166 -8.77 16.21 -8.81
N ARG A 167 -8.28 16.00 -10.03
CA ARG A 167 -7.94 17.09 -10.95
C ARG A 167 -9.15 17.87 -11.43
N THR A 168 -10.28 17.20 -11.70
CA THR A 168 -11.45 17.83 -12.30
C THR A 168 -12.43 18.40 -11.27
N SER A 169 -12.60 17.73 -10.13
CA SER A 169 -13.66 18.06 -9.17
C SER A 169 -13.13 18.58 -7.83
N PHE A 170 -11.89 18.21 -7.44
CA PHE A 170 -11.33 18.55 -6.14
C PHE A 170 -9.87 19.03 -6.25
N PRO A 171 -9.55 20.07 -7.06
CA PRO A 171 -8.18 20.48 -7.36
C PRO A 171 -7.37 20.91 -6.13
N ASP A 172 -8.02 21.34 -5.07
CA ASP A 172 -7.39 21.81 -3.83
C ASP A 172 -7.08 20.69 -2.84
N VAL A 173 -7.58 19.46 -3.08
CA VAL A 173 -7.29 18.30 -2.22
C VAL A 173 -5.88 17.78 -2.54
N ALA A 174 -5.04 17.62 -1.52
CA ALA A 174 -3.72 17.03 -1.70
C ALA A 174 -3.84 15.58 -2.18
N LEU A 175 -2.94 15.18 -3.08
CA LEU A 175 -2.87 13.80 -3.56
C LEU A 175 -1.45 13.26 -3.41
N TRP A 176 -1.33 12.14 -2.71
CA TRP A 176 -0.07 11.41 -2.56
C TRP A 176 -0.16 10.06 -3.26
N TYR A 177 0.78 9.81 -4.14
CA TYR A 177 0.97 8.49 -4.75
C TYR A 177 1.95 7.67 -3.92
N VAL A 178 1.57 6.46 -3.52
CA VAL A 178 2.52 5.51 -2.97
C VAL A 178 3.52 5.09 -4.04
N THR A 179 4.81 5.15 -3.71
CA THR A 179 5.89 4.80 -4.62
C THR A 179 7.10 4.27 -3.85
N LEU A 180 8.16 3.94 -4.55
CA LEU A 180 9.39 3.40 -3.95
C LEU A 180 10.63 4.08 -4.53
N PRO A 181 11.74 4.18 -3.78
CA PRO A 181 13.02 4.64 -4.31
C PRO A 181 13.48 3.79 -5.50
N ARG A 182 14.02 4.42 -6.53
CA ARG A 182 14.46 3.74 -7.76
C ARG A 182 15.39 2.55 -7.53
N ARG A 183 16.27 2.61 -6.51
CA ARG A 183 17.16 1.50 -6.17
C ARG A 183 16.43 0.29 -5.62
N VAL A 184 15.35 0.52 -4.87
CA VAL A 184 14.49 -0.55 -4.34
C VAL A 184 13.70 -1.19 -5.49
N LEU A 185 13.10 -0.38 -6.37
CA LEU A 185 12.41 -0.86 -7.57
C LEU A 185 13.33 -1.73 -8.44
N ARG A 186 14.57 -1.27 -8.67
CA ARG A 186 15.58 -2.05 -9.43
C ARG A 186 15.89 -3.40 -8.77
N LEU A 187 16.03 -3.42 -7.43
CA LEU A 187 16.26 -4.67 -6.71
C LEU A 187 15.05 -5.60 -6.83
N LEU A 188 13.83 -5.10 -6.60
CA LEU A 188 12.59 -5.90 -6.69
C LEU A 188 12.43 -6.52 -8.08
N ARG A 189 12.77 -5.79 -9.13
CA ARG A 189 12.80 -6.30 -10.51
C ARG A 189 13.87 -7.38 -10.69
N ALA A 190 15.08 -7.12 -10.24
CA ALA A 190 16.20 -8.05 -10.38
C ALA A 190 15.95 -9.40 -9.69
N VAL A 191 15.16 -9.40 -8.61
CA VAL A 191 14.79 -10.63 -7.88
C VAL A 191 13.42 -11.20 -8.30
N GLY A 192 12.82 -10.65 -9.39
CA GLY A 192 11.55 -11.13 -9.93
C GLY A 192 10.32 -10.86 -9.05
N GLN A 193 10.42 -9.90 -8.12
CA GLN A 193 9.32 -9.51 -7.23
C GLN A 193 8.46 -8.39 -7.81
N LEU A 194 8.93 -7.72 -8.83
CA LEU A 194 8.24 -6.67 -9.55
C LEU A 194 8.42 -6.93 -11.06
N VAL A 195 7.34 -7.28 -11.72
CA VAL A 195 7.31 -7.52 -13.18
C VAL A 195 6.45 -6.44 -13.81
N THR A 196 7.08 -5.46 -14.42
CA THR A 196 6.39 -4.35 -15.10
C THR A 196 6.93 -4.19 -16.51
N SER A 197 6.08 -3.74 -17.44
CA SER A 197 6.51 -3.37 -18.79
C SER A 197 7.16 -1.98 -18.80
N ASP A 198 7.96 -1.70 -19.80
CA ASP A 198 8.56 -0.36 -19.98
C ASP A 198 7.47 0.71 -20.14
N ALA A 199 6.35 0.40 -20.79
CA ALA A 199 5.21 1.30 -20.93
C ALA A 199 4.63 1.72 -19.56
N VAL A 200 4.47 0.79 -18.63
CA VAL A 200 4.01 1.07 -17.27
C VAL A 200 5.04 1.95 -16.53
N GLU A 201 6.32 1.67 -16.70
CA GLU A 201 7.37 2.41 -16.00
C GLU A 201 7.50 3.87 -16.42
N THR A 202 7.05 4.25 -17.62
CA THR A 202 7.02 5.66 -18.04
C THR A 202 6.10 6.53 -17.17
N HIS A 203 5.09 5.89 -16.51
CA HIS A 203 4.12 6.56 -15.64
C HIS A 203 4.49 6.49 -14.16
N ARG A 204 5.64 5.93 -13.84
CA ARG A 204 6.07 5.80 -12.45
C ARG A 204 6.49 7.12 -11.84
N ALA A 205 5.88 7.44 -10.71
CA ALA A 205 6.22 8.63 -9.95
C ALA A 205 7.55 8.44 -9.18
N SER A 206 8.37 9.49 -9.17
CA SER A 206 9.54 9.55 -8.30
C SER A 206 9.16 10.07 -6.92
N PRO A 207 9.68 9.48 -5.83
CA PRO A 207 9.32 9.93 -4.48
C PRO A 207 9.78 11.37 -4.23
N THR A 208 8.86 12.22 -3.75
CA THR A 208 9.11 13.60 -3.34
C THR A 208 9.13 13.77 -1.84
N LEU A 209 8.51 12.84 -1.11
CA LEU A 209 8.55 12.81 0.35
C LEU A 209 8.68 11.37 0.89
N ARG A 210 9.19 11.26 2.12
CA ARG A 210 9.21 10.02 2.89
C ARG A 210 8.75 10.24 4.32
N LEU A 211 8.02 9.26 4.85
CA LEU A 211 7.61 9.26 6.25
C LEU A 211 8.35 8.16 7.01
N PHE A 212 8.89 8.54 8.17
CA PHE A 212 9.46 7.55 9.08
C PHE A 212 8.33 6.83 9.82
N VAL A 213 8.21 5.54 9.63
CA VAL A 213 7.13 4.70 10.18
C VAL A 213 7.62 3.69 11.23
N GLY A 214 8.86 3.84 11.71
CA GLY A 214 9.44 2.94 12.70
C GLY A 214 8.53 2.66 13.91
N PRO A 215 7.94 3.68 14.56
CA PRO A 215 6.99 3.47 15.67
C PRO A 215 5.72 2.71 15.28
N SER A 216 5.35 2.72 14.00
CA SER A 216 4.13 2.07 13.47
C SER A 216 4.36 0.64 12.97
N VAL A 217 5.60 0.14 13.00
CA VAL A 217 5.95 -1.20 12.49
C VAL A 217 5.14 -2.29 13.20
N ALA A 218 4.95 -2.18 14.51
CA ALA A 218 4.16 -3.15 15.27
C ALA A 218 2.69 -3.18 14.83
N ALA A 219 2.06 -2.01 14.64
CA ALA A 219 0.69 -1.89 14.14
C ALA A 219 0.57 -2.44 12.72
N LYS A 220 1.50 -2.07 11.82
CA LYS A 220 1.57 -2.59 10.46
C LYS A 220 1.71 -4.12 10.42
N LEU A 221 2.58 -4.69 11.25
CA LEU A 221 2.73 -6.14 11.37
C LEU A 221 1.45 -6.82 11.86
N HIS A 222 0.75 -6.20 12.82
CA HIS A 222 -0.52 -6.71 13.32
C HIS A 222 -1.59 -6.69 12.22
N ALA A 223 -1.68 -5.59 11.46
CA ALA A 223 -2.59 -5.46 10.33
C ALA A 223 -2.31 -6.52 9.25
N LEU A 224 -1.04 -6.71 8.84
CA LEU A 224 -0.67 -7.76 7.88
C LEU A 224 -1.07 -9.16 8.34
N ARG A 225 -1.00 -9.45 9.64
CA ARG A 225 -1.41 -10.74 10.19
C ARG A 225 -2.92 -10.97 10.14
N ALA A 226 -3.72 -9.91 10.02
CA ALA A 226 -5.16 -10.01 9.86
C ALA A 226 -5.56 -10.61 8.50
N TYR A 227 -4.76 -10.40 7.46
CA TYR A 227 -4.98 -10.89 6.10
C TYR A 227 -4.56 -12.36 5.93
N LYS A 228 -5.29 -13.26 6.61
CA LYS A 228 -4.98 -14.69 6.60
C LYS A 228 -5.17 -15.34 5.24
N SER A 229 -6.20 -14.91 4.49
CA SER A 229 -6.49 -15.40 3.15
C SER A 229 -5.40 -15.02 2.13
N GLN A 230 -4.66 -13.91 2.40
CA GLN A 230 -3.64 -13.36 1.50
C GLN A 230 -2.20 -13.69 1.90
N ARG A 231 -1.98 -14.49 2.94
CA ARG A 231 -0.63 -14.88 3.41
C ARG A 231 0.24 -15.47 2.31
N GLY A 232 -0.36 -16.23 1.41
CA GLY A 232 0.35 -16.85 0.28
C GLY A 232 0.84 -15.81 -0.74
N ALA A 233 0.03 -14.78 -1.03
CA ALA A 233 0.37 -13.71 -1.94
C ALA A 233 1.39 -12.74 -1.31
N ILE A 234 1.11 -12.25 -0.10
CA ILE A 234 2.02 -11.38 0.67
C ILE A 234 3.37 -12.06 0.92
N GLY A 235 3.36 -13.35 1.27
CA GLY A 235 4.58 -14.13 1.49
C GLY A 235 5.37 -14.41 0.22
N LYS A 236 4.74 -14.56 -0.93
CA LYS A 236 5.44 -14.73 -2.23
C LYS A 236 6.14 -13.44 -2.65
N GLY A 237 5.51 -12.28 -2.41
CA GLY A 237 6.08 -10.98 -2.76
C GLY A 237 7.25 -10.57 -1.87
N LEU A 238 7.15 -10.76 -0.58
CA LEU A 238 8.06 -10.14 0.39
C LEU A 238 8.78 -11.13 1.31
N GLY A 239 8.26 -12.34 1.50
CA GLY A 239 8.64 -13.22 2.58
C GLY A 239 9.14 -14.61 2.23
N ARG A 240 9.37 -14.94 0.96
CA ARG A 240 9.88 -16.28 0.62
C ARG A 240 11.24 -16.58 1.26
N PHE A 241 12.00 -15.53 1.60
CA PHE A 241 13.37 -15.66 2.12
C PHE A 241 13.56 -15.06 3.52
N LEU A 242 12.64 -14.21 3.99
CA LEU A 242 12.77 -13.53 5.29
C LEU A 242 11.42 -13.46 6.01
N PRO A 243 11.37 -13.66 7.34
CA PRO A 243 10.17 -13.40 8.12
C PRO A 243 9.68 -11.96 7.93
N THR A 244 8.37 -11.76 7.71
CA THR A 244 7.77 -10.44 7.50
C THR A 244 8.17 -9.41 8.55
N ALA A 245 8.29 -9.83 9.82
CA ALA A 245 8.74 -8.97 10.90
C ALA A 245 10.17 -8.44 10.69
N LEU A 246 11.08 -9.29 10.22
CA LEU A 246 12.46 -8.90 9.94
C LEU A 246 12.53 -7.92 8.76
N MET A 247 11.74 -8.19 7.72
CA MET A 247 11.65 -7.29 6.58
C MET A 247 11.11 -5.91 6.98
N LEU A 248 10.02 -5.86 7.75
CA LEU A 248 9.47 -4.59 8.24
C LEU A 248 10.45 -3.84 9.16
N SER A 249 11.34 -4.55 9.87
CA SER A 249 12.35 -3.91 10.72
C SER A 249 13.36 -3.08 9.94
N VAL A 250 13.60 -3.40 8.67
CA VAL A 250 14.48 -2.62 7.78
C VAL A 250 13.72 -1.65 6.89
N TRP A 251 12.39 -1.81 6.77
CA TRP A 251 11.53 -0.96 5.96
C TRP A 251 10.86 0.13 6.81
N GLN A 252 11.69 1.03 7.35
CA GLN A 252 11.23 2.03 8.32
C GLN A 252 10.77 3.35 7.68
N HIS A 253 10.71 3.42 6.35
CA HIS A 253 10.22 4.58 5.64
C HIS A 253 9.23 4.14 4.55
N GLU A 254 8.14 4.87 4.44
CA GLU A 254 7.20 4.80 3.34
C GLU A 254 7.36 6.05 2.48
N TYR A 255 7.22 5.88 1.17
CA TYR A 255 7.59 6.90 0.18
C TYR A 255 6.38 7.30 -0.65
N PHE A 256 6.27 8.59 -0.91
CA PHE A 256 5.18 9.16 -1.68
C PHE A 256 5.70 10.17 -2.69
N ALA A 257 4.92 10.36 -3.77
CA ALA A 257 5.03 11.50 -4.64
C ALA A 257 3.81 12.39 -4.42
N GLU A 258 4.05 13.66 -4.09
CA GLU A 258 3.02 14.69 -4.02
C GLU A 258 2.69 15.18 -5.41
N VAL A 259 1.38 15.34 -5.73
CA VAL A 259 0.87 15.70 -7.05
C VAL A 259 -0.07 16.90 -6.97
#